data_67ee42923e410a218407f05ab28a6c59
#
_entry.id   67ee42923e410a218407f05ab28a6c59
#
_cell.length_a   1.000
_cell.length_b   1.000
_cell.length_c   1.000
_cell.angle_alpha   90.00
_cell.angle_beta   90.00
_cell.angle_gamma   90.00
#
_symmetry.space_group_name_H-M   'P 1'
#
loop_
_entity.id
_entity.type
_entity.pdbx_description
1 polymer ?
#
loop_
_entity_poly.entity_id
_entity_poly.type
_entity_poly.pdbx_seq_one_letter_code
_entity_poly.pdbx_strand_id
1 'polypeptide(L)'
;SAASDVYKRQDYYIGATIGPIAGRILHGAFRVGEKDYHLQLNSVSNTLHSGDNGFHTVVWETQQPCENQLLLRHFHADGEAGFPGNVTVRMMYTLTDDNGFRIDYEAETDRDTLFCPTNHAYFNLAGMGTPTTSIEDHLVRINADFYLPIDMNTNNTGEVRAVGDTPFDFRDYHSIGER
;
A
#
# COMPACT_ATOMS: atom_id res chain seq x y z
N SER A 1 -5.99 -6.83 20.13
CA SER A 1 -5.34 -6.73 21.45
C SER A 1 -4.86 -5.31 21.68
N ALA A 2 -4.69 -4.88 22.93
CA ALA A 2 -4.21 -3.53 23.28
C ALA A 2 -2.87 -3.17 22.60
N ALA A 3 -2.01 -4.14 22.35
CA ALA A 3 -0.76 -3.94 21.60
C ALA A 3 -0.99 -3.56 20.14
N SER A 4 -1.96 -4.19 19.45
CA SER A 4 -2.29 -3.83 18.06
C SER A 4 -2.88 -2.42 17.95
N ASP A 5 -3.56 -1.93 18.99
CA ASP A 5 -4.15 -0.58 19.01
C ASP A 5 -3.09 0.50 19.24
N VAL A 6 -2.00 0.18 19.93
CA VAL A 6 -0.85 1.09 20.09
C VAL A 6 -0.11 1.25 18.77
N TYR A 7 0.11 0.16 18.02
CA TYR A 7 0.78 0.22 16.70
C TYR A 7 -0.09 0.90 15.63
N LYS A 8 -1.41 0.74 15.66
CA LYS A 8 -2.34 1.43 14.74
C LYS A 8 -2.38 2.96 14.91
N ARG A 9 -1.93 3.47 16.06
CA ARG A 9 -1.83 4.91 16.34
C ARG A 9 -0.48 5.51 15.96
N GLN A 10 0.44 4.71 15.43
CA GLN A 10 1.72 5.20 14.93
C GLN A 10 1.57 5.49 13.44
N ASP A 11 2.26 6.52 12.96
CA ASP A 11 2.24 6.98 11.56
C ASP A 11 2.87 6.01 10.54
N TYR A 12 2.99 4.72 10.89
CA TYR A 12 3.66 3.69 10.07
C TYR A 12 2.72 2.80 9.28
N TYR A 13 1.41 2.92 9.45
CA TYR A 13 0.39 2.14 8.73
C TYR A 13 0.56 0.62 8.82
N ILE A 14 1.15 0.08 9.88
CA ILE A 14 1.54 -1.33 10.01
C ILE A 14 0.35 -2.27 9.77
N GLY A 15 0.44 -3.10 8.71
CA GLY A 15 -0.57 -4.07 8.33
C GLY A 15 -1.89 -3.47 7.84
N ALA A 16 -1.96 -2.16 7.66
CA ALA A 16 -3.17 -1.49 7.20
C ALA A 16 -3.43 -1.75 5.71
N THR A 17 -4.70 -1.76 5.34
CA THR A 17 -5.10 -1.60 3.93
C THR A 17 -4.99 -0.13 3.56
N ILE A 18 -4.22 0.17 2.53
CA ILE A 18 -4.00 1.51 2.00
C ILE A 18 -4.78 1.67 0.71
N GLY A 19 -5.51 2.76 0.59
CA GLY A 19 -6.31 3.06 -0.60
C GLY A 19 -7.21 4.28 -0.38
N PRO A 20 -7.89 4.73 -1.44
CA PRO A 20 -7.86 4.24 -2.84
C PRO A 20 -6.49 4.23 -3.51
N ILE A 21 -5.55 5.13 -3.15
CA ILE A 21 -4.20 5.22 -3.71
C ILE A 21 -3.15 4.99 -2.62
N ALA A 22 -2.24 4.05 -2.87
CA ALA A 22 -1.01 3.88 -2.09
C ALA A 22 0.09 4.81 -2.59
N GLY A 23 0.97 5.23 -1.69
CA GLY A 23 2.06 6.15 -2.01
C GLY A 23 1.60 7.61 -2.04
N ARG A 24 2.32 8.46 -2.79
CA ARG A 24 2.10 9.91 -2.79
C ARG A 24 1.46 10.40 -4.07
N ILE A 25 0.55 11.37 -3.91
CA ILE A 25 0.02 12.21 -4.98
C ILE A 25 0.64 13.59 -4.81
N LEU A 26 1.43 14.00 -5.79
CA LEU A 26 2.17 15.25 -5.80
C LEU A 26 1.19 16.44 -5.66
N HIS A 27 1.46 17.32 -4.68
CA HIS A 27 0.61 18.46 -4.33
C HIS A 27 -0.86 18.12 -4.06
N GLY A 28 -1.16 16.84 -3.78
CA GLY A 28 -2.53 16.37 -3.59
C GLY A 28 -3.44 16.61 -4.80
N ALA A 29 -2.88 16.74 -5.99
CA ALA A 29 -3.64 17.09 -7.18
C ALA A 29 -3.50 16.03 -8.28
N PHE A 30 -4.62 15.73 -8.94
CA PHE A 30 -4.64 14.84 -10.10
C PHE A 30 -5.79 15.22 -11.03
N ARG A 31 -5.74 14.69 -12.26
CA ARG A 31 -6.77 14.92 -13.27
C ARG A 31 -7.38 13.60 -13.74
N VAL A 32 -8.71 13.58 -13.84
CA VAL A 32 -9.45 12.49 -14.48
C VAL A 32 -10.32 13.09 -15.58
N GLY A 33 -10.08 12.67 -16.81
CA GLY A 33 -10.68 13.33 -17.97
C GLY A 33 -10.28 14.80 -18.07
N GLU A 34 -11.25 15.69 -18.10
CA GLU A 34 -11.04 17.15 -18.13
C GLU A 34 -11.13 17.82 -16.75
N LYS A 35 -11.38 17.05 -15.68
CA LYS A 35 -11.63 17.59 -14.33
C LYS A 35 -10.42 17.42 -13.43
N ASP A 36 -10.03 18.50 -12.77
CA ASP A 36 -8.99 18.52 -11.74
C ASP A 36 -9.61 18.23 -10.37
N TYR A 37 -8.90 17.44 -9.57
CA TYR A 37 -9.24 17.06 -8.22
C TYR A 37 -8.12 17.44 -7.26
N HIS A 38 -8.51 17.84 -6.05
CA HIS A 38 -7.59 18.23 -5.00
C HIS A 38 -7.92 17.47 -3.72
N LEU A 39 -6.90 16.85 -3.17
CA LEU A 39 -6.97 16.05 -1.94
C LEU A 39 -6.40 16.82 -0.75
N GLN A 40 -6.75 16.38 0.44
CA GLN A 40 -6.13 16.86 1.67
C GLN A 40 -4.63 16.54 1.67
N LEU A 41 -3.81 17.52 2.02
CA LEU A 41 -2.37 17.33 2.22
C LEU A 41 -2.11 16.82 3.64
N ASN A 42 -1.43 15.67 3.77
CA ASN A 42 -1.06 15.06 5.05
C ASN A 42 0.43 14.67 5.12
N SER A 43 1.21 15.01 4.10
CA SER A 43 2.64 14.74 4.04
C SER A 43 3.37 15.91 3.38
N VAL A 44 3.70 16.93 4.20
CA VAL A 44 4.32 18.21 3.75
C VAL A 44 3.46 18.90 2.68
N SER A 45 3.81 18.71 1.39
CA SER A 45 3.11 19.30 0.25
C SER A 45 2.35 18.27 -0.60
N ASN A 46 2.19 17.05 -0.09
CA ASN A 46 1.63 15.92 -0.83
C ASN A 46 0.47 15.28 -0.07
N THR A 47 -0.31 14.47 -0.78
CA THR A 47 -1.20 13.50 -0.15
C THR A 47 -0.52 12.15 -0.11
N LEU A 48 -0.35 11.59 1.09
CA LEU A 48 0.18 10.26 1.33
C LEU A 48 -0.97 9.30 1.67
N HIS A 49 -0.99 8.14 1.01
CA HIS A 49 -1.91 7.04 1.33
C HIS A 49 -3.40 7.47 1.36
N SER A 50 -3.78 8.33 0.40
CA SER A 50 -5.14 8.89 0.26
C SER A 50 -5.58 9.85 1.37
N GLY A 51 -4.66 10.38 2.16
CA GLY A 51 -4.95 11.34 3.23
C GLY A 51 -5.50 10.69 4.49
N ASP A 52 -6.05 11.52 5.40
CA ASP A 52 -6.48 11.06 6.73
C ASP A 52 -7.77 10.22 6.71
N ASN A 53 -8.50 10.23 5.59
CA ASN A 53 -9.75 9.49 5.40
C ASN A 53 -9.59 8.33 4.38
N GLY A 54 -8.39 7.77 4.23
CA GLY A 54 -8.14 6.61 3.38
C GLY A 54 -8.64 5.30 4.00
N PHE A 55 -8.48 4.19 3.27
CA PHE A 55 -8.96 2.85 3.66
C PHE A 55 -8.44 2.33 5.00
N HIS A 56 -7.34 2.88 5.52
CA HIS A 56 -6.77 2.53 6.82
C HIS A 56 -7.57 3.07 8.01
N THR A 57 -8.51 4.00 7.78
CA THR A 57 -9.35 4.62 8.84
C THR A 57 -10.80 4.19 8.78
N VAL A 58 -11.23 3.52 7.72
CA VAL A 58 -12.63 3.09 7.57
C VAL A 58 -12.92 1.79 8.30
N VAL A 59 -14.18 1.60 8.64
CA VAL A 59 -14.68 0.32 9.17
C VAL A 59 -15.10 -0.56 8.00
N TRP A 60 -14.49 -1.75 7.91
CA TRP A 60 -14.81 -2.72 6.88
C TRP A 60 -15.92 -3.67 7.35
N GLU A 61 -16.89 -3.91 6.49
CA GLU A 61 -17.79 -5.06 6.66
C GLU A 61 -17.01 -6.34 6.45
N THR A 62 -17.17 -7.31 7.35
CA THR A 62 -16.41 -8.55 7.32
C THR A 62 -17.30 -9.75 7.17
N GLN A 63 -16.88 -10.72 6.36
CA GLN A 63 -17.49 -12.03 6.21
C GLN A 63 -16.39 -13.09 6.14
N GLN A 64 -16.58 -14.19 6.84
CA GLN A 64 -15.70 -15.36 6.76
C GLN A 64 -16.37 -16.46 5.94
N PRO A 65 -16.11 -16.56 4.62
CA PRO A 65 -16.76 -17.55 3.75
C PRO A 65 -16.37 -18.99 4.10
N CYS A 66 -15.14 -19.21 4.56
CA CYS A 66 -14.63 -20.48 5.04
C CYS A 66 -13.49 -20.24 6.05
N GLU A 67 -12.97 -21.31 6.65
CA GLU A 67 -12.03 -21.26 7.78
C GLU A 67 -10.75 -20.46 7.45
N ASN A 68 -10.27 -20.57 6.21
CA ASN A 68 -9.01 -19.95 5.77
C ASN A 68 -9.20 -18.69 4.92
N GLN A 69 -10.41 -18.11 4.87
CA GLN A 69 -10.70 -16.90 4.10
C GLN A 69 -11.39 -15.83 4.93
N LEU A 70 -11.06 -14.58 4.65
CA LEU A 70 -11.73 -13.41 5.20
C LEU A 70 -12.01 -12.40 4.08
N LEU A 71 -13.30 -12.14 3.84
CA LEU A 71 -13.76 -11.12 2.91
C LEU A 71 -14.03 -9.82 3.66
N LEU A 72 -13.43 -8.74 3.17
CA LEU A 72 -13.65 -7.37 3.62
C LEU A 72 -14.38 -6.60 2.51
N ARG A 73 -15.37 -5.79 2.87
CA ARG A 73 -16.11 -4.94 1.94
C ARG A 73 -16.17 -3.52 2.46
N HIS A 74 -16.06 -2.57 1.54
CA HIS A 74 -16.26 -1.16 1.83
C HIS A 74 -16.91 -0.47 0.63
N PHE A 75 -17.85 0.42 0.89
CA PHE A 75 -18.42 1.33 -0.11
C PHE A 75 -17.82 2.71 0.10
N HIS A 76 -17.02 3.13 -0.85
CA HIS A 76 -16.40 4.45 -0.90
C HIS A 76 -17.27 5.37 -1.75
N ALA A 77 -17.88 6.34 -1.11
CA ALA A 77 -18.84 7.24 -1.77
C ALA A 77 -18.14 8.27 -2.68
N ASP A 78 -18.84 8.74 -3.71
CA ASP A 78 -18.34 9.83 -4.58
C ASP A 78 -17.95 11.05 -3.75
N GLY A 79 -16.70 11.47 -3.91
CA GLY A 79 -16.09 12.58 -3.16
C GLY A 79 -15.50 12.23 -1.81
N GLU A 80 -15.65 11.00 -1.32
CA GLU A 80 -15.00 10.56 -0.10
C GLU A 80 -13.49 10.62 -0.27
N ALA A 81 -12.76 11.12 0.76
CA ALA A 81 -11.34 11.43 0.71
C ALA A 81 -10.91 12.30 -0.50
N GLY A 82 -11.86 12.92 -1.23
CA GLY A 82 -11.64 13.75 -2.41
C GLY A 82 -11.58 13.00 -3.75
N PHE A 83 -11.79 11.68 -3.75
CA PHE A 83 -11.78 10.88 -4.98
C PHE A 83 -13.15 10.83 -5.65
N PRO A 84 -13.22 10.88 -7.01
CA PRO A 84 -14.47 10.79 -7.74
C PRO A 84 -14.99 9.36 -7.82
N GLY A 85 -16.30 9.23 -7.95
CA GLY A 85 -17.01 7.99 -8.20
C GLY A 85 -17.37 7.22 -6.94
N ASN A 86 -18.50 6.52 -7.02
CA ASN A 86 -18.83 5.52 -6.04
C ASN A 86 -18.03 4.25 -6.34
N VAL A 87 -17.30 3.74 -5.36
CA VAL A 87 -16.46 2.55 -5.52
C VAL A 87 -16.87 1.49 -4.50
N THR A 88 -17.30 0.33 -4.97
CA THR A 88 -17.47 -0.84 -4.11
C THR A 88 -16.18 -1.62 -4.12
N VAL A 89 -15.52 -1.73 -2.97
CA VAL A 89 -14.26 -2.44 -2.80
C VAL A 89 -14.49 -3.76 -2.10
N ARG A 90 -13.91 -4.83 -2.63
CA ARG A 90 -13.82 -6.14 -1.99
C ARG A 90 -12.36 -6.53 -1.86
N MET A 91 -12.00 -7.03 -0.70
CA MET A 91 -10.66 -7.54 -0.44
C MET A 91 -10.77 -8.91 0.21
N MET A 92 -10.16 -9.90 -0.41
CA MET A 92 -10.15 -11.27 0.09
C MET A 92 -8.76 -11.63 0.61
N TYR A 93 -8.68 -11.98 1.89
CA TYR A 93 -7.53 -12.65 2.47
C TYR A 93 -7.73 -14.15 2.41
N THR A 94 -6.72 -14.87 1.95
CA THR A 94 -6.72 -16.33 1.90
C THR A 94 -5.41 -16.88 2.46
N LEU A 95 -5.50 -17.79 3.42
CA LEU A 95 -4.39 -18.65 3.80
C LEU A 95 -4.46 -19.92 2.96
N THR A 96 -3.40 -20.21 2.20
CA THR A 96 -3.35 -21.37 1.31
C THR A 96 -2.77 -22.59 2.01
N ASP A 97 -3.09 -23.81 1.52
CA ASP A 97 -2.63 -25.05 2.13
C ASP A 97 -1.11 -25.25 2.05
N ASP A 98 -0.44 -24.53 1.14
CA ASP A 98 1.02 -24.49 0.98
C ASP A 98 1.69 -23.37 1.79
N ASN A 99 1.02 -22.87 2.83
CA ASN A 99 1.47 -21.78 3.71
C ASN A 99 1.62 -20.40 3.03
N GLY A 100 0.90 -20.19 1.93
CA GLY A 100 0.81 -18.86 1.30
C GLY A 100 -0.20 -17.96 2.00
N PHE A 101 0.08 -16.65 1.96
CA PHE A 101 -0.88 -15.61 2.33
C PHE A 101 -1.20 -14.78 1.09
N ARG A 102 -2.43 -14.89 0.61
CA ARG A 102 -2.91 -14.22 -0.61
C ARG A 102 -3.88 -13.11 -0.27
N ILE A 103 -3.73 -11.97 -0.94
CA ILE A 103 -4.64 -10.84 -0.84
C ILE A 103 -5.13 -10.49 -2.25
N ASP A 104 -6.42 -10.61 -2.49
CA ASP A 104 -7.05 -10.23 -3.75
C ASP A 104 -7.84 -8.94 -3.53
N TYR A 105 -7.70 -8.00 -4.47
CA TYR A 105 -8.46 -6.76 -4.51
C TYR A 105 -9.37 -6.74 -5.72
N GLU A 106 -10.63 -6.39 -5.51
CA GLU A 106 -11.63 -6.17 -6.54
C GLU A 106 -12.31 -4.83 -6.29
N ALA A 107 -12.52 -4.05 -7.33
CA ALA A 107 -13.24 -2.79 -7.24
C ALA A 107 -14.17 -2.60 -8.43
N GLU A 108 -15.37 -2.13 -8.15
CA GLU A 108 -16.35 -1.72 -9.14
C GLU A 108 -16.65 -0.23 -8.92
N THR A 109 -16.70 0.54 -10.00
CA THR A 109 -16.96 1.98 -9.94
C THR A 109 -17.99 2.41 -10.97
N ASP A 110 -18.75 3.49 -10.66
CA ASP A 110 -19.75 4.07 -11.57
C ASP A 110 -19.19 5.14 -12.50
N ARG A 111 -17.91 5.53 -12.32
CA ARG A 111 -17.20 6.50 -13.19
C ARG A 111 -15.69 6.34 -13.06
N ASP A 112 -14.96 6.99 -13.98
CA ASP A 112 -13.50 7.01 -13.94
C ASP A 112 -12.99 7.59 -12.62
N THR A 113 -12.05 6.86 -12.01
CA THR A 113 -11.40 7.22 -10.74
C THR A 113 -9.98 6.64 -10.68
N LEU A 114 -9.25 7.00 -9.63
CA LEU A 114 -7.95 6.40 -9.34
C LEU A 114 -8.11 5.27 -8.33
N PHE A 115 -7.51 4.11 -8.63
CA PHE A 115 -7.54 2.96 -7.74
C PHE A 115 -6.22 2.17 -7.82
N CYS A 116 -5.43 2.21 -6.76
CA CYS A 116 -4.16 1.48 -6.62
C CYS A 116 -3.90 1.17 -5.13
N PRO A 117 -4.67 0.24 -4.55
CA PRO A 117 -4.54 -0.12 -3.14
C PRO A 117 -3.32 -0.99 -2.88
N THR A 118 -2.93 -1.08 -1.61
CA THR A 118 -1.92 -2.02 -1.13
C THR A 118 -2.19 -2.47 0.29
N ASN A 119 -1.49 -3.52 0.73
CA ASN A 119 -1.35 -3.88 2.13
C ASN A 119 0.01 -3.39 2.65
N HIS A 120 0.01 -2.70 3.78
CA HIS A 120 1.21 -2.09 4.36
C HIS A 120 1.85 -2.98 5.44
N ALA A 121 1.88 -4.30 5.20
CA ALA A 121 2.58 -5.23 6.09
C ALA A 121 4.09 -5.01 6.04
N TYR A 122 4.73 -5.13 7.20
CA TYR A 122 6.18 -5.12 7.36
C TYR A 122 6.60 -6.54 7.75
N PHE A 123 7.28 -7.23 6.84
CA PHE A 123 7.67 -8.61 7.05
C PHE A 123 9.04 -8.71 7.70
N ASN A 124 9.14 -9.52 8.75
CA ASN A 124 10.41 -9.98 9.33
C ASN A 124 10.39 -11.51 9.39
N LEU A 125 11.06 -12.16 8.44
CA LEU A 125 11.09 -13.62 8.32
C LEU A 125 11.95 -14.28 9.40
N ALA A 126 12.79 -13.52 10.12
CA ALA A 126 13.54 -14.01 11.28
C ALA A 126 12.65 -14.16 12.54
N GLY A 127 11.40 -13.68 12.46
CA GLY A 127 10.43 -13.76 13.55
C GLY A 127 10.56 -12.63 14.57
N MET A 128 9.61 -12.60 15.50
CA MET A 128 9.61 -11.66 16.63
C MET A 128 10.18 -12.36 17.85
N GLY A 129 11.18 -11.79 18.48
CA GLY A 129 11.60 -12.32 19.78
C GLY A 129 13.05 -12.15 20.15
N THR A 130 13.92 -11.63 19.28
CA THR A 130 15.25 -11.20 19.69
C THR A 130 15.42 -9.70 19.45
N PRO A 131 15.85 -8.91 20.44
CA PRO A 131 16.03 -7.45 20.29
C PRO A 131 17.06 -7.02 19.23
N THR A 132 17.70 -7.97 18.58
CA THR A 132 18.87 -7.77 17.71
C THR A 132 18.64 -8.27 16.28
N THR A 133 17.45 -8.73 15.90
CA THR A 133 17.22 -9.21 14.53
C THR A 133 16.94 -8.03 13.61
N SER A 134 18.00 -7.54 13.00
CA SER A 134 17.91 -6.70 11.80
C SER A 134 17.29 -7.49 10.66
N ILE A 135 16.59 -6.82 9.75
CA ILE A 135 16.15 -7.40 8.48
C ILE A 135 17.26 -7.38 7.41
N GLU A 136 18.41 -6.82 7.72
CA GLU A 136 19.52 -6.64 6.77
C GLU A 136 20.03 -7.95 6.15
N ASP A 137 19.94 -9.05 6.90
CA ASP A 137 20.32 -10.39 6.43
C ASP A 137 19.26 -11.07 5.55
N HIS A 138 18.08 -10.44 5.36
CA HIS A 138 17.07 -11.00 4.48
C HIS A 138 17.54 -10.93 3.03
N LEU A 139 17.40 -12.05 2.33
CA LEU A 139 17.69 -12.13 0.91
C LEU A 139 16.47 -11.68 0.11
N VAL A 140 16.68 -10.73 -0.78
CA VAL A 140 15.65 -10.19 -1.65
C VAL A 140 16.01 -10.43 -3.10
N ARG A 141 15.03 -10.86 -3.89
CA ARG A 141 15.10 -10.92 -5.34
C ARG A 141 13.87 -10.25 -5.92
N ILE A 142 14.07 -9.34 -6.88
CA ILE A 142 13.01 -8.59 -7.54
C ILE A 142 13.13 -8.79 -9.04
N ASN A 143 12.13 -9.40 -9.66
CA ASN A 143 12.09 -9.60 -11.11
C ASN A 143 11.66 -8.30 -11.83
N ALA A 144 12.53 -7.30 -11.78
CA ALA A 144 12.30 -6.01 -12.42
C ALA A 144 13.61 -5.46 -12.99
N ASP A 145 13.60 -5.07 -14.26
CA ASP A 145 14.74 -4.45 -14.94
C ASP A 145 14.80 -2.93 -14.75
N PHE A 146 13.71 -2.34 -14.25
CA PHE A 146 13.56 -0.89 -14.09
C PHE A 146 12.95 -0.56 -12.74
N TYR A 147 13.21 0.65 -12.26
CA TYR A 147 12.59 1.23 -11.07
C TYR A 147 12.17 2.67 -11.34
N LEU A 148 11.31 3.20 -10.49
CA LEU A 148 10.85 4.59 -10.50
C LEU A 148 11.63 5.38 -9.46
N PRO A 149 12.58 6.25 -9.85
CA PRO A 149 13.30 7.09 -8.91
C PRO A 149 12.37 8.05 -8.17
N ILE A 150 12.71 8.32 -6.93
CA ILE A 150 12.06 9.34 -6.12
C ILE A 150 13.01 10.51 -5.87
N ASP A 151 12.44 11.71 -5.70
CA ASP A 151 13.18 12.90 -5.31
C ASP A 151 13.48 12.96 -3.80
N MET A 152 14.15 14.00 -3.33
CA MET A 152 14.45 14.22 -1.91
C MET A 152 13.20 14.33 -1.02
N ASN A 153 12.04 14.61 -1.60
CA ASN A 153 10.75 14.69 -0.92
C ASN A 153 9.94 13.41 -1.08
N THR A 154 10.59 12.33 -1.57
CA THR A 154 9.99 11.01 -1.81
C THR A 154 8.86 10.99 -2.84
N ASN A 155 8.85 11.95 -3.77
CA ASN A 155 7.91 11.97 -4.89
C ASN A 155 8.50 11.20 -6.08
N ASN A 156 7.66 10.49 -6.81
CA ASN A 156 8.04 9.89 -8.09
C ASN A 156 8.44 11.00 -9.08
N THR A 157 9.62 10.85 -9.70
CA THR A 157 10.13 11.84 -10.66
C THR A 157 9.48 11.72 -12.05
N GLY A 158 8.76 10.62 -12.31
CA GLY A 158 8.24 10.27 -13.62
C GLY A 158 9.28 9.57 -14.52
N GLU A 159 10.52 9.47 -14.07
CA GLU A 159 11.57 8.73 -14.79
C GLU A 159 11.39 7.22 -14.60
N VAL A 160 11.72 6.44 -15.64
CA VAL A 160 11.87 4.98 -15.58
C VAL A 160 13.35 4.69 -15.80
N ARG A 161 14.04 4.20 -14.78
CA ARG A 161 15.50 3.97 -14.80
C ARG A 161 15.84 2.50 -14.69
N ALA A 162 16.82 2.05 -15.50
CA ALA A 162 17.32 0.68 -15.42
C ALA A 162 18.01 0.43 -14.06
N VAL A 163 17.82 -0.78 -13.50
CA VAL A 163 18.43 -1.18 -12.22
C VAL A 163 19.91 -1.53 -12.35
N GLY A 164 20.37 -1.95 -13.54
CA GLY A 164 21.75 -2.38 -13.77
C GLY A 164 22.78 -1.33 -13.32
N ASP A 165 23.86 -1.79 -12.70
CA ASP A 165 24.93 -0.96 -12.13
C ASP A 165 24.47 0.04 -11.05
N THR A 166 23.33 -0.23 -10.41
CA THR A 166 22.79 0.58 -9.30
C THR A 166 22.59 -0.27 -8.03
N PRO A 167 22.49 0.35 -6.84
CA PRO A 167 22.12 -0.36 -5.61
C PRO A 167 20.73 -1.00 -5.64
N PHE A 168 19.89 -0.69 -6.64
CA PHE A 168 18.54 -1.23 -6.80
C PHE A 168 18.47 -2.49 -7.67
N ASP A 169 19.63 -3.04 -8.09
CA ASP A 169 19.68 -4.28 -8.87
C ASP A 169 19.52 -5.51 -7.98
N PHE A 170 18.28 -5.95 -7.80
CA PHE A 170 17.91 -7.17 -7.08
C PHE A 170 17.40 -8.27 -8.03
N ARG A 171 17.84 -8.30 -9.28
CA ARG A 171 17.47 -9.37 -10.23
C ARG A 171 18.01 -10.74 -9.81
N ASP A 172 19.13 -10.76 -9.09
CA ASP A 172 19.62 -11.90 -8.34
C ASP A 172 19.42 -11.70 -6.83
N TYR A 173 19.58 -12.76 -6.04
CA TYR A 173 19.44 -12.66 -4.59
C TYR A 173 20.60 -11.85 -3.97
N HIS A 174 20.24 -10.77 -3.28
CA HIS A 174 21.13 -9.97 -2.46
C HIS A 174 20.55 -9.76 -1.07
N SER A 175 21.40 -9.64 -0.05
CA SER A 175 20.93 -9.20 1.26
C SER A 175 20.55 -7.71 1.23
N ILE A 176 19.56 -7.34 2.03
CA ILE A 176 19.13 -5.92 2.13
C ILE A 176 20.28 -5.04 2.60
N GLY A 177 21.07 -5.50 3.55
CA GLY A 177 22.20 -4.75 4.10
C GLY A 177 23.45 -4.66 3.21
N GLU A 178 23.47 -5.36 2.08
CA GLU A 178 24.56 -5.29 1.10
C GLU A 178 24.47 -4.07 0.18
N ARG A 179 23.28 -3.45 0.06
CA ARG A 179 22.92 -2.42 -0.93
C ARG A 179 22.65 -1.06 -0.32
#